data_b3306a9cb1f2aee0759ff8990c64d33e
#
_entry.id   b3306a9cb1f2aee0759ff8990c64d33e
#
_cell.length_a   1.000
_cell.length_b   1.000
_cell.length_c   1.000
_cell.angle_alpha   90.00
_cell.angle_beta   90.00
_cell.angle_gamma   90.00
#
_symmetry.space_group_name_H-M   'P 1'
#
loop_
_entity.id
_entity.type
_entity.pdbx_description
1 polymer ?
#
loop_
_entity_poly.entity_id
_entity_poly.type
_entity_poly.pdbx_seq_one_letter_code
_entity_poly.pdbx_strand_id
1 'polypeptide(L)'
;MNPPVVWPSRGGLNLITWVLLLVTLPALTAAPPAASAESQLDRKANEQELGAAIYDNLKAQRVIVESSPLYEVLTPISSAIVRAAQPRYYLPMKVWLVHSAQPNAFATPGGNIFVTDELLYFAKNREELAGTLCHEVSHLIHEDSMELAEKQERLLRRELGATILLGPSAANVLAITLIGKLQSLRYSRDVESRADLTGADVCTSAGYNPWGLVWLFGAFENSQSTERPEFLSDHPDNQSRIAALKQHFASDPGRFGRYSSELSSASPISVPQKAPEVFLR
;
A
#
# COMPACT_ATOMS: atom_id res chain seq x y z
N MET A 1 26.45 -24.30 13.43
CA MET A 1 27.55 -23.84 12.57
C MET A 1 27.29 -24.37 11.17
N ASN A 2 26.74 -23.54 10.29
CA ASN A 2 26.53 -23.87 8.88
C ASN A 2 27.68 -23.28 8.06
N PRO A 3 28.25 -24.01 7.08
CA PRO A 3 29.39 -23.54 6.30
C PRO A 3 28.94 -22.49 5.24
N PRO A 4 29.89 -21.64 4.82
CA PRO A 4 29.59 -20.55 3.87
C PRO A 4 29.40 -21.07 2.45
N VAL A 5 28.47 -20.41 1.73
CA VAL A 5 28.20 -20.65 0.30
C VAL A 5 29.31 -20.05 -0.53
N VAL A 6 29.98 -20.91 -1.29
CA VAL A 6 31.03 -20.53 -2.24
C VAL A 6 30.40 -20.36 -3.64
N TRP A 7 30.64 -19.20 -4.27
CA TRP A 7 30.26 -18.93 -5.67
C TRP A 7 31.32 -19.47 -6.63
N PRO A 8 30.93 -20.12 -7.75
CA PRO A 8 31.91 -20.53 -8.76
C PRO A 8 32.30 -19.37 -9.69
N SER A 9 33.59 -19.33 -9.95
CA SER A 9 34.29 -18.39 -10.83
C SER A 9 33.98 -18.59 -12.31
N ARG A 10 34.08 -17.49 -13.04
CA ARG A 10 33.97 -17.39 -14.50
C ARG A 10 35.01 -18.24 -15.24
N GLY A 11 34.61 -18.87 -16.32
CA GLY A 11 35.53 -19.47 -17.28
C GLY A 11 34.86 -19.96 -18.55
N GLY A 12 35.29 -19.43 -19.70
CA GLY A 12 35.32 -20.14 -20.95
C GLY A 12 34.33 -19.73 -22.04
N LEU A 13 34.78 -18.87 -22.96
CA LEU A 13 34.24 -18.69 -24.29
C LEU A 13 34.24 -20.02 -25.07
N ASN A 14 33.16 -20.36 -25.75
CA ASN A 14 33.23 -21.21 -26.93
C ASN A 14 32.36 -20.60 -28.06
N LEU A 15 33.06 -20.20 -29.13
CA LEU A 15 32.48 -19.84 -30.41
C LEU A 15 31.80 -21.09 -31.04
N ILE A 16 30.52 -20.99 -31.34
CA ILE A 16 29.86 -21.89 -32.30
C ILE A 16 29.32 -21.04 -33.45
N THR A 17 29.98 -21.20 -34.58
CA THR A 17 29.64 -20.62 -35.88
C THR A 17 28.35 -21.22 -36.38
N TRP A 18 27.27 -20.43 -36.52
CA TRP A 18 26.06 -20.85 -37.20
C TRP A 18 25.94 -20.19 -38.57
N VAL A 19 25.83 -21.02 -39.59
CA VAL A 19 25.59 -20.68 -40.99
C VAL A 19 24.19 -20.08 -41.12
N LEU A 20 24.11 -18.82 -41.57
CA LEU A 20 22.87 -18.13 -41.92
C LEU A 20 22.30 -18.71 -43.24
N LEU A 21 21.19 -19.45 -43.14
CA LEU A 21 20.32 -19.74 -44.28
C LEU A 21 19.25 -18.63 -44.34
N LEU A 22 19.42 -17.69 -45.27
CA LEU A 22 18.47 -16.61 -45.58
C LEU A 22 17.24 -17.22 -46.27
N VAL A 23 16.16 -17.51 -45.51
CA VAL A 23 14.82 -17.73 -46.05
C VAL A 23 14.08 -16.38 -45.97
N THR A 24 13.93 -15.73 -47.09
CA THR A 24 13.09 -14.50 -47.22
C THR A 24 11.62 -14.91 -47.22
N LEU A 25 10.97 -14.84 -46.05
CA LEU A 25 9.51 -14.81 -45.95
C LEU A 25 9.02 -13.38 -46.18
N PRO A 26 7.92 -13.17 -46.96
CA PRO A 26 7.32 -11.87 -47.10
C PRO A 26 6.78 -11.43 -45.72
N ALA A 27 7.19 -10.23 -45.28
CA ALA A 27 6.69 -9.61 -44.09
C ALA A 27 5.19 -9.32 -44.27
N LEU A 28 4.36 -10.19 -43.75
CA LEU A 28 2.95 -9.87 -43.48
C LEU A 28 2.96 -8.91 -42.30
N THR A 29 2.87 -7.63 -42.57
CA THR A 29 2.66 -6.60 -41.54
C THR A 29 1.23 -6.76 -40.99
N ALA A 30 1.04 -7.73 -40.09
CA ALA A 30 -0.11 -7.75 -39.24
C ALA A 30 0.05 -6.55 -38.27
N ALA A 31 -0.83 -5.57 -38.41
CA ALA A 31 -0.98 -4.55 -37.40
C ALA A 31 -1.13 -5.25 -36.04
N PRO A 32 -0.45 -4.75 -34.96
CA PRO A 32 -0.63 -5.35 -33.65
C PRO A 32 -2.13 -5.35 -33.35
N PRO A 33 -2.71 -6.47 -32.84
CA PRO A 33 -4.10 -6.48 -32.42
C PRO A 33 -4.25 -5.34 -31.42
N ALA A 34 -5.24 -4.46 -31.68
CA ALA A 34 -5.65 -3.44 -30.72
C ALA A 34 -5.84 -4.18 -29.39
N ALA A 35 -5.07 -3.81 -28.37
CA ALA A 35 -5.23 -4.36 -27.03
C ALA A 35 -6.70 -4.20 -26.69
N SER A 36 -7.44 -5.31 -26.64
CA SER A 36 -8.82 -5.29 -26.21
C SER A 36 -8.83 -4.68 -24.82
N ALA A 37 -9.45 -3.52 -24.64
CA ALA A 37 -9.62 -2.90 -23.36
C ALA A 37 -10.26 -3.96 -22.46
N GLU A 38 -9.56 -4.35 -21.39
CA GLU A 38 -10.09 -5.26 -20.39
C GLU A 38 -11.44 -4.72 -19.93
N SER A 39 -12.50 -5.54 -19.92
CA SER A 39 -13.79 -5.06 -19.47
C SER A 39 -13.69 -4.65 -18.00
N GLN A 40 -14.47 -3.67 -17.57
CA GLN A 40 -14.48 -3.28 -16.14
C GLN A 40 -14.84 -4.45 -15.23
N LEU A 41 -15.61 -5.41 -15.72
CA LEU A 41 -15.96 -6.62 -14.99
C LEU A 41 -14.75 -7.53 -14.81
N ASP A 42 -13.94 -7.72 -15.86
CA ASP A 42 -12.73 -8.54 -15.81
C ASP A 42 -11.69 -7.89 -14.87
N ARG A 43 -11.52 -6.56 -14.96
CA ARG A 43 -10.63 -5.82 -14.07
C ARG A 43 -11.04 -5.95 -12.60
N LYS A 44 -12.34 -5.82 -12.32
CA LYS A 44 -12.89 -6.00 -10.97
C LYS A 44 -12.65 -7.42 -10.45
N ALA A 45 -12.84 -8.45 -11.28
CA ALA A 45 -12.61 -9.84 -10.93
C ALA A 45 -11.12 -10.09 -10.65
N ASN A 46 -10.23 -9.59 -11.51
CA ASN A 46 -8.78 -9.68 -11.33
C ASN A 46 -8.31 -8.98 -10.05
N GLU A 47 -8.86 -7.81 -9.75
CA GLU A 47 -8.55 -7.09 -8.52
C GLU A 47 -8.98 -7.86 -7.28
N GLN A 48 -10.18 -8.46 -7.29
CA GLN A 48 -10.66 -9.32 -6.20
C GLN A 48 -9.78 -10.55 -5.99
N GLU A 49 -9.40 -11.23 -7.08
CA GLU A 49 -8.54 -12.40 -7.03
C GLU A 49 -7.16 -12.05 -6.45
N LEU A 50 -6.56 -10.97 -6.93
CA LEU A 50 -5.27 -10.50 -6.44
C LEU A 50 -5.34 -10.10 -4.97
N GLY A 51 -6.39 -9.38 -4.56
CA GLY A 51 -6.59 -9.00 -3.16
C GLY A 51 -6.77 -10.20 -2.24
N ALA A 52 -7.50 -11.22 -2.68
CA ALA A 52 -7.63 -12.48 -1.96
C ALA A 52 -6.28 -13.20 -1.83
N ALA A 53 -5.50 -13.29 -2.92
CA ALA A 53 -4.19 -13.91 -2.92
C ALA A 53 -3.20 -13.19 -1.98
N ILE A 54 -3.22 -11.85 -1.92
CA ILE A 54 -2.41 -11.07 -0.98
C ILE A 54 -2.80 -11.40 0.46
N TYR A 55 -4.10 -11.36 0.77
CA TYR A 55 -4.61 -11.68 2.11
C TYR A 55 -4.21 -13.09 2.54
N ASP A 56 -4.41 -14.09 1.68
CA ASP A 56 -4.12 -15.50 1.98
C ASP A 56 -2.62 -15.72 2.22
N ASN A 57 -1.76 -15.05 1.45
CA ASN A 57 -0.32 -15.11 1.64
C ASN A 57 0.11 -14.47 2.98
N LEU A 58 -0.43 -13.30 3.34
CA LEU A 58 -0.14 -12.67 4.64
C LEU A 58 -0.66 -13.52 5.81
N LYS A 59 -1.84 -14.16 5.64
CA LYS A 59 -2.38 -15.09 6.62
C LYS A 59 -1.51 -16.34 6.76
N ALA A 60 -1.01 -16.91 5.67
CA ALA A 60 -0.10 -18.06 5.68
C ALA A 60 1.24 -17.71 6.37
N GLN A 61 1.70 -16.48 6.24
CA GLN A 61 2.88 -15.95 6.96
C GLN A 61 2.60 -15.65 8.44
N ARG A 62 1.36 -15.80 8.91
CA ARG A 62 0.91 -15.55 10.28
C ARG A 62 1.14 -14.12 10.77
N VAL A 63 1.16 -13.15 9.86
CA VAL A 63 1.29 -11.73 10.23
C VAL A 63 -0.07 -11.07 10.47
N ILE A 64 -1.18 -11.65 9.98
CA ILE A 64 -2.53 -11.15 10.26
C ILE A 64 -2.91 -11.47 11.70
N VAL A 65 -3.30 -10.45 12.43
CA VAL A 65 -3.78 -10.54 13.82
C VAL A 65 -5.30 -10.63 13.80
N GLU A 66 -5.85 -11.85 13.89
CA GLU A 66 -7.30 -12.08 13.80
C GLU A 66 -8.06 -11.65 15.08
N SER A 67 -7.39 -11.64 16.23
CA SER A 67 -7.96 -11.25 17.51
C SER A 67 -6.96 -10.51 18.37
N SER A 68 -7.29 -9.30 18.80
CA SER A 68 -6.47 -8.46 19.68
C SER A 68 -7.34 -7.39 20.33
N PRO A 69 -7.05 -6.96 21.57
CA PRO A 69 -7.65 -5.77 22.17
C PRO A 69 -7.45 -4.49 21.35
N LEU A 70 -6.44 -4.45 20.46
CA LEU A 70 -6.19 -3.33 19.56
C LEU A 70 -7.35 -3.06 18.61
N TYR A 71 -8.18 -4.07 18.31
CA TYR A 71 -9.38 -3.88 17.50
C TYR A 71 -10.43 -3.00 18.20
N GLU A 72 -10.44 -2.91 19.53
CA GLU A 72 -11.31 -1.99 20.26
C GLU A 72 -10.99 -0.52 19.93
N VAL A 73 -9.73 -0.25 19.60
CA VAL A 73 -9.26 1.07 19.16
C VAL A 73 -9.44 1.25 17.67
N LEU A 74 -9.01 0.26 16.86
CA LEU A 74 -8.98 0.34 15.41
C LEU A 74 -10.38 0.34 14.80
N THR A 75 -11.28 -0.54 15.26
CA THR A 75 -12.58 -0.77 14.62
C THR A 75 -13.49 0.46 14.61
N PRO A 76 -13.66 1.25 15.69
CA PRO A 76 -14.49 2.44 15.65
C PRO A 76 -14.00 3.47 14.63
N ILE A 77 -12.69 3.65 14.53
CA ILE A 77 -12.05 4.62 13.63
C ILE A 77 -12.19 4.14 12.18
N SER A 78 -11.74 2.92 11.91
CA SER A 78 -11.77 2.34 10.57
C SER A 78 -13.19 2.20 10.01
N SER A 79 -14.16 1.80 10.83
CA SER A 79 -15.55 1.68 10.39
C SER A 79 -16.18 3.01 9.99
N ALA A 80 -15.85 4.11 10.68
CA ALA A 80 -16.34 5.44 10.31
C ALA A 80 -15.73 5.89 8.97
N ILE A 81 -14.43 5.66 8.77
CA ILE A 81 -13.70 6.03 7.56
C ILE A 81 -14.16 5.20 6.37
N VAL A 82 -14.24 3.88 6.54
CA VAL A 82 -14.74 2.97 5.49
C VAL A 82 -16.16 3.36 5.07
N ARG A 83 -17.05 3.67 6.01
CA ARG A 83 -18.41 4.12 5.69
C ARG A 83 -18.43 5.39 4.87
N ALA A 84 -17.55 6.34 5.15
CA ALA A 84 -17.44 7.60 4.41
C ALA A 84 -16.84 7.40 3.01
N ALA A 85 -15.89 6.47 2.86
CA ALA A 85 -15.14 6.20 1.64
C ALA A 85 -15.81 5.20 0.69
N GLN A 86 -16.53 4.20 1.25
CA GLN A 86 -17.11 3.08 0.50
C GLN A 86 -17.93 3.48 -0.74
N PRO A 87 -18.75 4.56 -0.73
CA PRO A 87 -19.48 4.95 -1.93
C PRO A 87 -18.62 5.37 -3.13
N ARG A 88 -17.32 5.58 -2.90
CA ARG A 88 -16.35 6.02 -3.91
C ARG A 88 -15.49 4.88 -4.45
N TYR A 89 -15.72 3.64 -3.98
CA TYR A 89 -14.95 2.48 -4.39
C TYR A 89 -15.87 1.25 -4.57
N TYR A 90 -15.66 0.49 -5.62
CA TYR A 90 -16.61 -0.54 -6.09
C TYR A 90 -16.47 -1.91 -5.42
N LEU A 91 -15.40 -2.16 -4.65
CA LEU A 91 -15.24 -3.38 -3.85
C LEU A 91 -15.43 -3.07 -2.36
N PRO A 92 -15.83 -4.05 -1.54
CA PRO A 92 -15.89 -3.86 -0.10
C PRO A 92 -14.51 -3.52 0.48
N MET A 93 -14.42 -2.41 1.19
CA MET A 93 -13.21 -2.06 1.94
C MET A 93 -13.15 -2.83 3.25
N LYS A 94 -11.99 -3.40 3.58
CA LYS A 94 -11.73 -4.16 4.81
C LYS A 94 -10.43 -3.71 5.44
N VAL A 95 -10.44 -3.52 6.76
CA VAL A 95 -9.27 -3.13 7.53
C VAL A 95 -8.82 -4.30 8.39
N TRP A 96 -7.54 -4.62 8.29
CA TRP A 96 -6.90 -5.75 8.96
C TRP A 96 -5.77 -5.26 9.84
N LEU A 97 -5.68 -5.80 11.04
CA LEU A 97 -4.51 -5.61 11.89
C LEU A 97 -3.44 -6.63 11.50
N VAL A 98 -2.20 -6.18 11.35
CA VAL A 98 -1.05 -7.03 11.05
C VAL A 98 0.07 -6.78 12.04
N HIS A 99 0.83 -7.83 12.34
CA HIS A 99 2.00 -7.72 13.20
C HIS A 99 3.21 -7.24 12.39
N SER A 100 3.87 -6.17 12.87
CA SER A 100 5.10 -5.64 12.31
C SER A 100 5.90 -4.89 13.38
N ALA A 101 7.22 -4.90 13.28
CA ALA A 101 8.10 -4.13 14.16
C ALA A 101 8.14 -2.62 13.81
N GLN A 102 7.53 -2.21 12.70
CA GLN A 102 7.56 -0.83 12.22
C GLN A 102 6.14 -0.26 12.10
N PRO A 103 5.94 1.02 12.49
CA PRO A 103 4.66 1.69 12.28
C PRO A 103 4.39 1.88 10.78
N ASN A 104 3.35 1.22 10.27
CA ASN A 104 2.95 1.31 8.87
C ASN A 104 1.44 1.05 8.69
N ALA A 105 0.90 1.51 7.55
CA ALA A 105 -0.35 1.06 6.98
C ALA A 105 -0.22 1.05 5.46
N PHE A 106 -0.93 0.17 4.78
CA PHE A 106 -0.89 0.09 3.33
C PHE A 106 -2.18 -0.48 2.75
N ALA A 107 -2.60 0.09 1.64
CA ALA A 107 -3.73 -0.39 0.85
C ALA A 107 -3.25 -1.35 -0.25
N THR A 108 -4.02 -2.40 -0.50
CA THR A 108 -3.75 -3.36 -1.57
C THR A 108 -4.96 -3.54 -2.47
N PRO A 109 -4.81 -4.05 -3.69
CA PRO A 109 -5.93 -4.44 -4.51
C PRO A 109 -6.97 -5.27 -3.75
N GLY A 110 -8.22 -5.23 -4.19
CA GLY A 110 -9.31 -5.99 -3.56
C GLY A 110 -9.95 -5.30 -2.35
N GLY A 111 -9.60 -4.04 -2.08
CA GLY A 111 -10.19 -3.25 -1.00
C GLY A 111 -9.60 -3.52 0.38
N ASN A 112 -8.46 -4.20 0.48
CA ASN A 112 -7.84 -4.50 1.76
C ASN A 112 -6.90 -3.36 2.20
N ILE A 113 -7.00 -2.97 3.46
CA ILE A 113 -6.15 -2.00 4.15
C ILE A 113 -5.55 -2.72 5.34
N PHE A 114 -4.24 -2.79 5.39
CA PHE A 114 -3.49 -3.41 6.47
C PHE A 114 -2.89 -2.34 7.36
N VAL A 115 -3.03 -2.49 8.66
CA VAL A 115 -2.55 -1.55 9.67
C VAL A 115 -1.68 -2.33 10.63
N THR A 116 -0.45 -1.90 10.83
CA THR A 116 0.45 -2.56 11.77
C THR A 116 0.06 -2.25 13.22
N ASP A 117 0.23 -3.23 14.10
CA ASP A 117 0.07 -3.03 15.53
C ASP A 117 0.98 -1.92 16.04
N GLU A 118 2.19 -1.79 15.51
CA GLU A 118 3.16 -0.75 15.87
C GLU A 118 2.67 0.66 15.51
N LEU A 119 1.85 0.83 14.45
CA LEU A 119 1.25 2.13 14.13
C LEU A 119 0.24 2.55 15.21
N LEU A 120 -0.54 1.62 15.78
CA LEU A 120 -1.46 1.93 16.86
C LEU A 120 -0.71 2.38 18.12
N TYR A 121 0.45 1.79 18.41
CA TYR A 121 1.30 2.21 19.53
C TYR A 121 2.04 3.52 19.27
N PHE A 122 2.35 3.81 18.01
CA PHE A 122 3.04 5.04 17.60
C PHE A 122 2.12 6.26 17.61
N ALA A 123 0.89 6.12 17.10
CA ALA A 123 -0.09 7.21 17.02
C ALA A 123 -0.43 7.74 18.42
N LYS A 124 -0.32 9.05 18.61
CA LYS A 124 -0.54 9.71 19.91
C LYS A 124 -1.99 10.10 20.15
N ASN A 125 -2.79 10.15 19.10
CA ASN A 125 -4.19 10.54 19.15
C ASN A 125 -4.98 9.83 18.02
N ARG A 126 -6.31 9.94 18.13
CA ARG A 126 -7.22 9.27 17.18
C ARG A 126 -7.15 9.85 15.79
N GLU A 127 -6.86 11.13 15.66
CA GLU A 127 -6.79 11.84 14.40
C GLU A 127 -5.56 11.44 13.58
N GLU A 128 -4.43 11.17 14.24
CA GLU A 128 -3.23 10.63 13.56
C GLU A 128 -3.50 9.28 12.94
N LEU A 129 -4.13 8.36 13.68
CA LEU A 129 -4.53 7.05 13.15
C LEU A 129 -5.60 7.19 12.06
N ALA A 130 -6.59 8.07 12.27
CA ALA A 130 -7.62 8.36 11.28
C ALA A 130 -7.04 8.96 10.00
N GLY A 131 -6.10 9.91 10.12
CA GLY A 131 -5.41 10.53 8.99
C GLY A 131 -4.71 9.51 8.11
N THR A 132 -3.98 8.56 8.72
CA THR A 132 -3.34 7.46 8.00
C THR A 132 -4.36 6.61 7.27
N LEU A 133 -5.42 6.16 7.94
CA LEU A 133 -6.47 5.35 7.32
C LEU A 133 -7.19 6.09 6.18
N CYS A 134 -7.42 7.40 6.33
CA CYS A 134 -8.01 8.24 5.29
C CYS A 134 -7.11 8.33 4.05
N HIS A 135 -5.79 8.38 4.26
CA HIS A 135 -4.80 8.34 3.19
C HIS A 135 -4.83 7.00 2.46
N GLU A 136 -4.83 5.88 3.20
CA GLU A 136 -4.86 4.53 2.62
C GLU A 136 -6.16 4.25 1.83
N VAL A 137 -7.33 4.63 2.35
CA VAL A 137 -8.58 4.47 1.59
C VAL A 137 -8.58 5.33 0.32
N SER A 138 -7.80 6.41 0.28
CA SER A 138 -7.70 7.25 -0.91
C SER A 138 -6.94 6.57 -2.03
N HIS A 139 -5.92 5.79 -1.72
CA HIS A 139 -5.25 4.93 -2.70
C HIS A 139 -6.19 3.89 -3.31
N LEU A 140 -7.15 3.36 -2.53
CA LEU A 140 -8.19 2.49 -3.07
C LEU A 140 -9.16 3.27 -3.97
N ILE A 141 -9.65 4.44 -3.52
CA ILE A 141 -10.57 5.29 -4.29
C ILE A 141 -9.97 5.67 -5.66
N HIS A 142 -8.67 5.89 -5.71
CA HIS A 142 -7.94 6.25 -6.94
C HIS A 142 -7.40 5.04 -7.69
N GLU A 143 -7.62 3.81 -7.17
CA GLU A 143 -7.12 2.55 -7.75
C GLU A 143 -5.59 2.50 -7.86
N ASP A 144 -4.87 3.31 -7.06
CA ASP A 144 -3.41 3.44 -7.12
C ASP A 144 -2.71 2.12 -6.84
N SER A 145 -3.23 1.32 -5.90
CA SER A 145 -2.70 0.00 -5.57
C SER A 145 -2.85 -0.99 -6.74
N MET A 146 -3.94 -0.87 -7.51
CA MET A 146 -4.14 -1.70 -8.70
C MET A 146 -3.22 -1.27 -9.85
N GLU A 147 -3.07 0.04 -10.10
CA GLU A 147 -2.11 0.54 -11.10
C GLU A 147 -0.68 0.09 -10.80
N LEU A 148 -0.30 0.09 -9.52
CA LEU A 148 1.00 -0.39 -9.08
C LEU A 148 1.15 -1.90 -9.33
N ALA A 149 0.13 -2.69 -9.04
CA ALA A 149 0.10 -4.12 -9.29
C ALA A 149 0.24 -4.43 -10.80
N GLU A 150 -0.52 -3.76 -11.65
CA GLU A 150 -0.42 -3.88 -13.10
C GLU A 150 0.97 -3.51 -13.64
N LYS A 151 1.59 -2.48 -13.05
CA LYS A 151 2.98 -2.12 -13.39
C LYS A 151 3.96 -3.25 -13.02
N GLN A 152 3.81 -3.84 -11.85
CA GLN A 152 4.65 -4.97 -11.42
C GLN A 152 4.41 -6.20 -12.29
N GLU A 153 3.17 -6.49 -12.63
CA GLU A 153 2.83 -7.59 -13.55
C GLU A 153 3.50 -7.42 -14.92
N ARG A 154 3.43 -6.21 -15.50
CA ARG A 154 4.12 -5.91 -16.78
C ARG A 154 5.64 -6.10 -16.68
N LEU A 155 6.26 -5.75 -15.56
CA LEU A 155 7.69 -5.97 -15.33
C LEU A 155 8.00 -7.46 -15.24
N LEU A 156 7.23 -8.22 -14.45
CA LEU A 156 7.39 -9.67 -14.32
C LEU A 156 7.23 -10.40 -15.65
N ARG A 157 6.26 -10.01 -16.47
CA ARG A 157 6.08 -10.58 -17.83
C ARG A 157 7.29 -10.35 -18.72
N ARG A 158 7.99 -9.23 -18.58
CA ARG A 158 9.22 -8.94 -19.33
C ARG A 158 10.40 -9.76 -18.82
N GLU A 159 10.52 -9.93 -17.52
CA GLU A 159 11.66 -10.61 -16.88
C GLU A 159 11.55 -12.14 -16.98
N LEU A 160 10.38 -12.69 -16.72
CA LEU A 160 10.14 -14.13 -16.59
C LEU A 160 9.50 -14.77 -17.84
N GLY A 161 9.06 -13.95 -18.80
CA GLY A 161 8.29 -14.38 -19.96
C GLY A 161 6.79 -14.55 -19.65
N ALA A 162 5.96 -14.39 -20.68
CA ALA A 162 4.50 -14.38 -20.56
C ALA A 162 3.91 -15.70 -20.01
N THR A 163 4.61 -16.81 -20.18
CA THR A 163 4.09 -18.15 -19.89
C THR A 163 3.86 -18.40 -18.40
N ILE A 164 4.65 -17.77 -17.53
CA ILE A 164 4.54 -17.96 -16.07
C ILE A 164 3.31 -17.25 -15.49
N LEU A 165 2.86 -16.17 -16.15
CA LEU A 165 1.74 -15.35 -15.68
C LEU A 165 0.42 -15.65 -16.43
N LEU A 166 0.32 -16.76 -17.15
CA LEU A 166 -0.89 -17.19 -17.84
C LEU A 166 -1.60 -18.37 -17.14
N GLY A 167 -1.07 -18.87 -16.02
CA GLY A 167 -1.63 -20.01 -15.30
C GLY A 167 -2.48 -19.61 -14.08
N PRO A 168 -3.20 -20.58 -13.47
CA PRO A 168 -4.01 -20.38 -12.26
C PRO A 168 -3.23 -19.83 -11.05
N SER A 169 -1.89 -19.83 -11.13
CA SER A 169 -1.00 -19.33 -10.07
C SER A 169 -0.54 -17.89 -10.31
N ALA A 170 -0.98 -17.22 -11.37
CA ALA A 170 -0.50 -15.87 -11.73
C ALA A 170 -0.76 -14.84 -10.63
N ALA A 171 -1.97 -14.83 -10.06
CA ALA A 171 -2.32 -13.96 -8.95
C ALA A 171 -1.45 -14.22 -7.71
N ASN A 172 -1.14 -15.47 -7.40
CA ASN A 172 -0.24 -15.82 -6.29
C ASN A 172 1.20 -15.35 -6.52
N VAL A 173 1.75 -15.52 -7.72
CA VAL A 173 3.10 -15.04 -8.06
C VAL A 173 3.16 -13.53 -7.94
N LEU A 174 2.16 -12.82 -8.45
CA LEU A 174 2.06 -11.37 -8.35
C LEU A 174 1.88 -10.92 -6.89
N ALA A 175 1.02 -11.60 -6.12
CA ALA A 175 0.81 -11.33 -4.70
C ALA A 175 2.10 -11.47 -3.90
N ILE A 176 2.83 -12.58 -4.03
CA ILE A 176 4.12 -12.80 -3.35
C ILE A 176 5.13 -11.70 -3.74
N THR A 177 5.17 -11.34 -5.03
CA THR A 177 6.07 -10.28 -5.51
C THR A 177 5.72 -8.92 -4.92
N LEU A 178 4.44 -8.59 -4.87
CA LEU A 178 3.96 -7.33 -4.26
C LEU A 178 4.28 -7.30 -2.77
N ILE A 179 3.97 -8.36 -2.03
CA ILE A 179 4.28 -8.46 -0.59
C ILE A 179 5.78 -8.30 -0.35
N GLY A 180 6.62 -9.00 -1.12
CA GLY A 180 8.08 -8.90 -0.98
C GLY A 180 8.66 -7.53 -1.37
N LYS A 181 7.89 -6.70 -2.05
CA LYS A 181 8.29 -5.36 -2.48
C LYS A 181 7.53 -4.24 -1.75
N LEU A 182 6.61 -4.53 -0.83
CA LEU A 182 5.82 -3.51 -0.14
C LEU A 182 6.69 -2.38 0.42
N GLN A 183 7.85 -2.72 1.01
CA GLN A 183 8.82 -1.76 1.55
C GLN A 183 9.61 -0.97 0.50
N SER A 184 9.53 -1.33 -0.78
CA SER A 184 10.27 -0.69 -1.88
C SER A 184 9.38 -0.07 -2.95
N LEU A 185 8.08 -0.35 -2.93
CA LEU A 185 7.12 0.24 -3.83
C LEU A 185 6.79 1.65 -3.34
N ARG A 186 7.05 2.63 -4.20
CA ARG A 186 6.79 4.04 -3.90
C ARG A 186 5.85 4.62 -4.93
N TYR A 187 4.91 5.37 -4.43
CA TYR A 187 4.06 6.19 -5.28
C TYR A 187 4.82 7.45 -5.74
N SER A 188 4.38 8.04 -6.85
CA SER A 188 4.90 9.34 -7.28
C SER A 188 4.37 10.44 -6.35
N ARG A 189 5.06 11.59 -6.33
CA ARG A 189 4.64 12.76 -5.54
C ARG A 189 3.22 13.22 -5.86
N ASP A 190 2.82 13.15 -7.12
CA ASP A 190 1.49 13.56 -7.56
C ASP A 190 0.41 12.61 -7.05
N VAL A 191 0.70 11.29 -7.03
CA VAL A 191 -0.18 10.26 -6.45
C VAL A 191 -0.33 10.48 -4.97
N GLU A 192 0.78 10.69 -4.24
CA GLU A 192 0.77 10.98 -2.80
C GLU A 192 -0.02 12.24 -2.47
N SER A 193 0.23 13.34 -3.19
CA SER A 193 -0.49 14.59 -2.99
C SER A 193 -1.99 14.42 -3.23
N ARG A 194 -2.37 13.69 -4.28
CA ARG A 194 -3.79 13.38 -4.56
C ARG A 194 -4.40 12.54 -3.45
N ALA A 195 -3.68 11.54 -2.93
CA ALA A 195 -4.16 10.71 -1.84
C ALA A 195 -4.34 11.51 -0.54
N ASP A 196 -3.43 12.43 -0.24
CA ASP A 196 -3.54 13.33 0.91
C ASP A 196 -4.78 14.23 0.86
N LEU A 197 -4.99 14.90 -0.27
CA LEU A 197 -6.13 15.82 -0.42
C LEU A 197 -7.46 15.07 -0.35
N THR A 198 -7.54 13.93 -1.04
CA THR A 198 -8.72 13.05 -0.97
C THR A 198 -8.91 12.48 0.43
N GLY A 199 -7.82 12.10 1.09
CA GLY A 199 -7.82 11.60 2.47
C GLY A 199 -8.34 12.64 3.47
N ALA A 200 -7.92 13.89 3.33
CA ALA A 200 -8.43 14.99 4.14
C ALA A 200 -9.96 15.15 3.99
N ASP A 201 -10.44 15.01 2.75
CA ASP A 201 -11.87 15.04 2.45
C ASP A 201 -12.63 13.86 3.07
N VAL A 202 -12.07 12.67 3.01
CA VAL A 202 -12.63 11.45 3.63
C VAL A 202 -12.66 11.59 5.15
N CYS A 203 -11.55 12.01 5.78
CA CYS A 203 -11.47 12.25 7.21
C CYS A 203 -12.55 13.21 7.69
N THR A 204 -12.71 14.35 6.99
CA THR A 204 -13.75 15.35 7.29
C THR A 204 -15.15 14.74 7.19
N SER A 205 -15.40 13.91 6.19
CA SER A 205 -16.68 13.23 5.98
C SER A 205 -16.95 12.16 7.04
N ALA A 206 -15.88 11.52 7.56
CA ALA A 206 -15.95 10.55 8.64
C ALA A 206 -16.05 11.19 10.05
N GLY A 207 -15.94 12.53 10.13
CA GLY A 207 -16.04 13.27 11.38
C GLY A 207 -14.72 13.43 12.14
N TYR A 208 -13.59 13.10 11.51
CA TYR A 208 -12.26 13.28 12.07
C TYR A 208 -11.62 14.59 11.63
N ASN A 209 -10.75 15.13 12.49
CA ASN A 209 -9.96 16.31 12.17
C ASN A 209 -8.90 15.94 11.10
N PRO A 210 -8.93 16.54 9.89
CA PRO A 210 -8.01 16.22 8.81
C PRO A 210 -6.55 16.64 9.07
N TRP A 211 -6.29 17.46 10.10
CA TRP A 211 -4.94 17.80 10.56
C TRP A 211 -4.18 16.59 11.14
N GLY A 212 -4.87 15.48 11.45
CA GLY A 212 -4.27 14.28 12.00
C GLY A 212 -3.11 13.73 11.17
N LEU A 213 -3.22 13.75 9.84
CA LEU A 213 -2.13 13.32 8.95
C LEU A 213 -0.92 14.29 9.03
N VAL A 214 -1.17 15.59 9.13
CA VAL A 214 -0.10 16.60 9.31
C VAL A 214 0.61 16.40 10.64
N TRP A 215 -0.12 16.10 11.71
CA TRP A 215 0.47 15.82 13.03
C TRP A 215 1.29 14.52 13.01
N LEU A 216 0.81 13.49 12.33
CA LEU A 216 1.53 12.23 12.17
C LEU A 216 2.86 12.45 11.44
N PHE A 217 2.85 13.19 10.34
CA PHE A 217 4.10 13.52 9.63
C PHE A 217 5.09 14.26 10.55
N GLY A 218 4.60 15.22 11.32
CA GLY A 218 5.43 15.91 12.32
C GLY A 218 5.94 14.97 13.42
N ALA A 219 5.13 14.01 13.86
CA ALA A 219 5.54 13.01 14.84
C ALA A 219 6.66 12.10 14.31
N PHE A 220 6.58 11.69 13.04
CA PHE A 220 7.63 10.90 12.38
C PHE A 220 8.93 11.69 12.21
N GLU A 221 8.87 12.97 11.82
CA GLU A 221 10.04 13.83 11.68
C GLU A 221 10.77 14.06 13.00
N ASN A 222 10.01 14.14 14.11
CA ASN A 222 10.53 14.34 15.45
C ASN A 222 10.88 13.04 16.19
N SER A 223 10.65 11.88 15.58
CA SER A 223 11.04 10.61 16.17
C SER A 223 12.56 10.50 16.21
N GLN A 224 13.11 10.10 17.36
CA GLN A 224 14.56 9.86 17.53
C GLN A 224 14.99 8.50 16.95
N SER A 225 14.14 7.85 16.16
CA SER A 225 14.48 6.59 15.51
C SER A 225 15.62 6.82 14.51
N THR A 226 16.67 6.02 14.62
CA THR A 226 17.78 6.01 13.67
C THR A 226 17.38 5.44 12.32
N GLU A 227 16.26 4.71 12.27
CA GLU A 227 15.69 4.16 11.05
C GLU A 227 14.47 4.99 10.64
N ARG A 228 14.40 5.32 9.36
CA ARG A 228 13.24 6.00 8.79
C ARG A 228 12.03 5.09 8.91
N PRO A 229 10.91 5.54 9.51
CA PRO A 229 9.70 4.74 9.60
C PRO A 229 9.27 4.21 8.22
N GLU A 230 8.80 2.96 8.17
CA GLU A 230 8.41 2.29 6.93
C GLU A 230 7.35 3.09 6.18
N PHE A 231 6.36 3.63 6.89
CA PHE A 231 5.34 4.51 6.32
C PHE A 231 5.95 5.68 5.51
N LEU A 232 7.00 6.35 6.03
CA LEU A 232 7.66 7.43 5.31
C LEU A 232 8.57 6.95 4.16
N SER A 233 8.94 5.68 4.17
CA SER A 233 9.70 5.07 3.09
C SER A 233 8.81 4.75 1.90
N ASP A 234 7.59 4.30 2.17
CA ASP A 234 6.59 3.95 1.18
C ASP A 234 5.90 5.21 0.63
N HIS A 235 5.72 6.24 1.48
CA HIS A 235 5.06 7.51 1.18
C HIS A 235 6.01 8.71 1.38
N PRO A 236 6.95 8.94 0.46
CA PRO A 236 8.01 9.94 0.63
C PRO A 236 7.53 11.39 0.47
N ASP A 237 8.38 12.33 0.89
CA ASP A 237 8.27 13.78 0.69
C ASP A 237 7.23 14.50 1.57
N ASN A 238 7.41 14.41 2.90
CA ASN A 238 6.46 14.97 3.87
C ASN A 238 6.34 16.50 3.82
N GLN A 239 7.42 17.24 3.56
CA GLN A 239 7.39 18.71 3.65
C GLN A 239 6.49 19.32 2.58
N SER A 240 6.58 18.86 1.32
CA SER A 240 5.70 19.35 0.26
C SER A 240 4.26 18.90 0.47
N ARG A 241 4.04 17.68 1.00
CA ARG A 241 2.73 17.13 1.33
C ARG A 241 2.05 17.95 2.44
N ILE A 242 2.77 18.26 3.53
CA ILE A 242 2.29 19.13 4.60
C ILE A 242 1.89 20.50 4.06
N ALA A 243 2.71 21.09 3.19
CA ALA A 243 2.41 22.38 2.58
C ALA A 243 1.14 22.32 1.71
N ALA A 244 0.98 21.28 0.90
CA ALA A 244 -0.20 21.07 0.05
C ALA A 244 -1.48 20.88 0.89
N LEU A 245 -1.42 20.08 1.97
CA LEU A 245 -2.54 19.91 2.90
C LEU A 245 -2.95 21.23 3.56
N LYS A 246 -1.99 22.01 4.05
CA LYS A 246 -2.26 23.34 4.66
C LYS A 246 -2.92 24.28 3.65
N GLN A 247 -2.45 24.29 2.40
CA GLN A 247 -3.05 25.07 1.33
C GLN A 247 -4.48 24.60 1.02
N HIS A 248 -4.70 23.29 0.98
CA HIS A 248 -6.02 22.70 0.76
C HIS A 248 -6.99 23.13 1.86
N PHE A 249 -6.60 23.04 3.13
CA PHE A 249 -7.44 23.47 4.24
C PHE A 249 -7.77 24.96 4.19
N ALA A 250 -6.81 25.78 3.80
CA ALA A 250 -7.02 27.23 3.64
C ALA A 250 -7.91 27.60 2.44
N SER A 251 -7.96 26.74 1.42
CA SER A 251 -8.73 26.98 0.19
C SER A 251 -10.24 26.77 0.37
N ASP A 252 -10.65 25.97 1.37
CA ASP A 252 -12.07 25.73 1.68
C ASP A 252 -12.35 25.89 3.18
N PRO A 253 -12.39 27.14 3.69
CA PRO A 253 -12.71 27.40 5.09
C PRO A 253 -14.10 26.91 5.52
N GLY A 254 -15.04 26.83 4.59
CA GLY A 254 -16.39 26.32 4.88
C GLY A 254 -16.36 24.86 5.31
N ARG A 255 -15.49 24.07 4.73
CA ARG A 255 -15.31 22.65 5.02
C ARG A 255 -14.36 22.39 6.17
N PHE A 256 -13.20 23.04 6.15
CA PHE A 256 -12.08 22.74 7.06
C PHE A 256 -11.97 23.70 8.25
N GLY A 257 -12.55 24.91 8.17
CA GLY A 257 -12.36 25.96 9.18
C GLY A 257 -12.93 25.62 10.56
N ARG A 258 -13.77 24.60 10.69
CA ARG A 258 -14.23 24.08 11.98
C ARG A 258 -13.20 23.25 12.74
N TYR A 259 -12.13 22.83 12.06
CA TYR A 259 -11.09 21.98 12.63
C TYR A 259 -9.88 22.81 13.02
N SER A 260 -9.41 22.60 14.25
CA SER A 260 -8.22 23.27 14.76
C SER A 260 -6.95 22.62 14.21
N SER A 261 -5.95 23.42 13.87
CA SER A 261 -4.59 22.97 13.56
C SER A 261 -3.77 22.63 14.79
N GLU A 262 -4.25 23.01 15.99
CA GLU A 262 -3.53 22.80 17.23
C GLU A 262 -3.62 21.36 17.70
N LEU A 263 -2.48 20.73 17.97
CA LEU A 263 -2.40 19.35 18.45
C LEU A 263 -3.15 19.15 19.79
N SER A 264 -3.26 20.21 20.60
CA SER A 264 -4.03 20.19 21.86
C SER A 264 -5.52 19.93 21.66
N SER A 265 -6.04 20.09 20.43
CA SER A 265 -7.43 19.78 20.08
C SER A 265 -7.65 18.31 19.71
N ALA A 266 -6.59 17.53 19.63
CA ALA A 266 -6.66 16.13 19.25
C ALA A 266 -7.34 15.28 20.33
N SER A 267 -8.11 14.27 19.89
CA SER A 267 -8.78 13.33 20.79
C SER A 267 -7.79 12.27 21.29
N PRO A 268 -7.65 12.07 22.58
CA PRO A 268 -6.70 11.08 23.10
C PRO A 268 -7.04 9.67 22.59
N ILE A 269 -6.02 8.88 22.37
CA ILE A 269 -6.13 7.44 22.06
C ILE A 269 -5.64 6.65 23.26
N SER A 270 -6.43 5.65 23.68
CA SER A 270 -6.00 4.73 24.73
C SER A 270 -5.73 3.37 24.09
N VAL A 271 -4.46 3.05 23.95
CA VAL A 271 -4.01 1.77 23.38
C VAL A 271 -3.66 0.81 24.52
N PRO A 272 -4.14 -0.45 24.50
CA PRO A 272 -3.73 -1.44 25.47
C PRO A 272 -2.22 -1.58 25.54
N GLN A 273 -1.69 -1.91 26.73
CA GLN A 273 -0.25 -2.12 26.87
C GLN A 273 0.22 -3.22 25.94
N LYS A 274 1.37 -2.99 25.29
CA LYS A 274 2.03 -4.01 24.47
C LYS A 274 2.36 -5.21 25.35
N ALA A 275 1.83 -6.39 24.97
CA ALA A 275 2.22 -7.60 25.67
C ALA A 275 3.73 -7.82 25.55
N PRO A 276 4.43 -8.28 26.60
CA PRO A 276 5.84 -8.61 26.49
C PRO A 276 6.00 -9.69 25.41
N GLU A 277 6.96 -9.48 24.50
CA GLU A 277 7.28 -10.47 23.48
C GLU A 277 7.72 -11.76 24.19
N VAL A 278 6.86 -12.77 24.17
CA VAL A 278 7.23 -14.11 24.59
C VAL A 278 8.02 -14.72 23.44
N PHE A 279 9.35 -14.62 23.51
CA PHE A 279 10.22 -15.39 22.64
C PHE A 279 9.95 -16.87 22.88
N LEU A 280 9.09 -17.48 22.05
CA LEU A 280 9.02 -18.93 21.96
C LEU A 280 10.37 -19.40 21.37
N ARG A 281 11.23 -19.87 22.24
CA ARG A 281 12.51 -20.51 21.89
C ARG A 281 12.25 -21.86 21.23
#